data_f74299e4881dbe9cef15b193ae2724e7
#
_entry.id   f74299e4881dbe9cef15b193ae2724e7
#
_cell.length_a   1.000
_cell.length_b   1.000
_cell.length_c   1.000
_cell.angle_alpha   90.00
_cell.angle_beta   90.00
_cell.angle_gamma   90.00
#
_symmetry.space_group_name_H-M   'P 1'
#
loop_
_entity.id
_entity.type
_entity.pdbx_description
1 polymer ?
#
loop_
_entity_poly.entity_id
_entity_poly.type
_entity_poly.pdbx_seq_one_letter_code
_entity_poly.pdbx_strand_id
1 'polypeptide(L)'
;MGSQCLILLLSLTLAQAAEKDRPKFTPGPISSFPAQQTNGKVTVAARVFVKEADLRAAFGKLNPNDHGILPVLVMVANLSGQTLALGDLRVEVITPDRRRLEATPAADLRYLSGPPRPNMTPGPIPGRTPRLSRRKDPLAAWEIEGRAFSARMLPAQESASGFFYFQARYRGGSRLYLTGLREAATGQELFYFELPLEDQ
;
A
#
# COMPACT_ATOMS: atom_id res chain seq x y z
N MET A 1 14.03 16.71 69.20
CA MET A 1 12.72 16.41 68.62
C MET A 1 12.85 16.56 67.11
N GLY A 2 13.17 15.45 66.48
CA GLY A 2 13.42 15.41 65.00
C GLY A 2 12.23 14.78 64.31
N SER A 3 11.63 15.54 63.40
CA SER A 3 10.55 15.07 62.53
C SER A 3 11.16 14.50 61.27
N GLN A 4 11.12 13.18 61.11
CA GLN A 4 11.54 12.51 59.89
C GLN A 4 10.39 12.57 58.87
N CYS A 5 10.61 13.35 57.82
CA CYS A 5 9.71 13.41 56.66
C CYS A 5 10.05 12.22 55.73
N LEU A 6 9.19 11.18 55.75
CA LEU A 6 9.28 10.03 54.91
C LEU A 6 8.74 10.37 53.49
N ILE A 7 9.65 10.62 52.55
CA ILE A 7 9.28 10.85 51.15
C ILE A 7 9.05 9.48 50.49
N LEU A 8 7.79 9.16 50.28
CA LEU A 8 7.36 7.98 49.52
C LEU A 8 7.57 8.28 48.04
N LEU A 9 8.66 7.80 47.45
CA LEU A 9 8.91 7.80 46.02
C LEU A 9 8.01 6.76 45.36
N LEU A 10 6.89 7.20 44.82
CA LEU A 10 6.00 6.41 43.99
C LEU A 10 6.67 6.26 42.62
N SER A 11 7.38 5.13 42.40
CA SER A 11 7.95 4.77 41.12
C SER A 11 6.83 4.36 40.16
N LEU A 12 6.43 5.33 39.32
CA LEU A 12 5.51 5.11 38.21
C LEU A 12 6.28 4.34 37.12
N THR A 13 6.24 3.01 37.16
CA THR A 13 6.71 2.19 36.04
C THR A 13 5.72 2.34 34.89
N LEU A 14 6.06 3.22 33.95
CA LEU A 14 5.43 3.20 32.62
C LEU A 14 5.74 1.85 32.00
N ALA A 15 4.75 1.00 31.93
CA ALA A 15 4.75 -0.15 31.05
C ALA A 15 4.71 0.37 29.62
N GLN A 16 5.89 0.60 29.02
CA GLN A 16 6.01 0.74 27.57
C GLN A 16 5.59 -0.60 26.97
N ALA A 17 4.35 -0.65 26.47
CA ALA A 17 3.94 -1.73 25.62
C ALA A 17 4.93 -1.75 24.44
N ALA A 18 5.79 -2.77 24.40
CA ALA A 18 6.72 -3.01 23.31
C ALA A 18 5.87 -3.12 22.04
N GLU A 19 5.85 -2.06 21.25
CA GLU A 19 5.32 -2.09 19.89
C GLU A 19 6.14 -3.13 19.16
N LYS A 20 5.50 -4.29 18.92
CA LYS A 20 6.13 -5.45 18.33
C LYS A 20 6.75 -5.00 17.01
N ASP A 21 8.08 -4.98 16.98
CA ASP A 21 8.88 -4.48 15.85
C ASP A 21 8.47 -5.23 14.59
N ARG A 22 7.57 -4.63 13.80
CA ARG A 22 7.05 -5.23 12.59
C ARG A 22 8.12 -5.07 11.52
N PRO A 23 8.51 -6.15 10.83
CA PRO A 23 9.58 -6.08 9.84
C PRO A 23 9.25 -5.00 8.81
N LYS A 24 10.10 -3.99 8.78
CA LYS A 24 9.94 -2.82 7.91
C LYS A 24 10.39 -3.22 6.51
N PHE A 25 9.44 -3.39 5.58
CA PHE A 25 9.79 -3.56 4.17
C PHE A 25 10.29 -2.21 3.64
N THR A 26 11.50 -2.20 3.11
CA THR A 26 12.08 -1.02 2.45
C THR A 26 12.34 -1.38 1.00
N PRO A 27 11.68 -0.70 0.05
CA PRO A 27 12.01 -0.85 -1.36
C PRO A 27 13.47 -0.49 -1.60
N GLY A 28 14.11 -1.16 -2.54
CA GLY A 28 15.44 -0.76 -3.01
C GLY A 28 15.41 0.62 -3.70
N PRO A 29 16.57 1.14 -4.09
CA PRO A 29 16.65 2.39 -4.84
C PRO A 29 15.91 2.27 -6.17
N ILE A 30 15.40 3.39 -6.71
CA ILE A 30 14.62 3.40 -7.96
C ILE A 30 15.38 2.74 -9.12
N SER A 31 16.72 2.88 -9.13
CA SER A 31 17.60 2.25 -10.14
C SER A 31 17.58 0.72 -10.12
N SER A 32 17.11 0.09 -9.04
CA SER A 32 16.99 -1.38 -8.94
C SER A 32 15.69 -1.93 -9.52
N PHE A 33 14.79 -1.06 -9.96
CA PHE A 33 13.52 -1.50 -10.53
C PHE A 33 13.72 -1.91 -11.99
N PRO A 34 13.12 -3.03 -12.44
CA PRO A 34 13.29 -3.54 -13.79
C PRO A 34 12.68 -2.64 -14.86
N ALA A 35 11.60 -1.93 -14.51
CA ALA A 35 10.91 -1.04 -15.43
C ALA A 35 10.86 0.37 -14.86
N GLN A 36 11.30 1.35 -15.66
CA GLN A 36 11.33 2.76 -15.30
C GLN A 36 11.00 3.62 -16.53
N GLN A 37 10.33 4.72 -16.28
CA GLN A 37 10.08 5.77 -17.31
C GLN A 37 10.24 7.14 -16.67
N THR A 38 10.89 8.06 -17.36
CA THR A 38 11.09 9.44 -16.91
C THR A 38 10.42 10.41 -17.88
N ASN A 39 9.56 11.27 -17.36
CA ASN A 39 8.94 12.37 -18.08
C ASN A 39 9.08 13.66 -17.25
N GLY A 40 9.59 14.73 -17.81
CA GLY A 40 9.67 16.03 -17.13
C GLY A 40 10.43 16.01 -15.80
N LYS A 41 11.51 15.22 -15.67
CA LYS A 41 12.27 15.00 -14.42
C LYS A 41 11.48 14.25 -13.32
N VAL A 42 10.37 13.64 -13.67
CA VAL A 42 9.65 12.72 -12.79
C VAL A 42 9.88 11.32 -13.32
N THR A 43 10.41 10.45 -12.46
CA THR A 43 10.63 9.03 -12.78
C THR A 43 9.62 8.18 -12.05
N VAL A 44 8.91 7.35 -12.80
CA VAL A 44 8.07 6.29 -12.26
C VAL A 44 8.75 4.95 -12.51
N ALA A 45 8.78 4.11 -11.51
CA ALA A 45 9.32 2.77 -11.59
C ALA A 45 8.32 1.76 -11.03
N ALA A 46 8.31 0.55 -11.60
CA ALA A 46 7.41 -0.52 -11.20
C ALA A 46 8.12 -1.86 -11.10
N ARG A 47 7.65 -2.68 -10.15
CA ARG A 47 8.07 -4.07 -9.98
C ARG A 47 6.87 -4.92 -9.59
N VAL A 48 6.65 -6.02 -10.32
CA VAL A 48 5.63 -7.00 -9.96
C VAL A 48 6.17 -7.96 -8.90
N PHE A 49 5.31 -8.34 -7.93
CA PHE A 49 5.67 -9.27 -6.87
C PHE A 49 4.98 -10.61 -7.09
N VAL A 50 5.70 -11.54 -7.69
CA VAL A 50 5.23 -12.90 -7.98
C VAL A 50 6.14 -13.98 -7.38
N LYS A 51 7.43 -13.67 -7.16
CA LYS A 51 8.37 -14.61 -6.56
C LYS A 51 8.11 -14.73 -5.06
N GLU A 52 8.12 -15.95 -4.56
CA GLU A 52 7.85 -16.24 -3.15
C GLU A 52 8.81 -15.51 -2.20
N ALA A 53 10.09 -15.39 -2.58
CA ALA A 53 11.07 -14.68 -1.77
C ALA A 53 10.73 -13.20 -1.60
N ASP A 54 10.33 -12.52 -2.68
CA ASP A 54 9.93 -11.10 -2.66
C ASP A 54 8.63 -10.90 -1.88
N LEU A 55 7.66 -11.78 -2.11
CA LEU A 55 6.38 -11.78 -1.38
C LEU A 55 6.59 -11.98 0.12
N ARG A 56 7.45 -12.92 0.50
CA ARG A 56 7.79 -13.17 1.91
C ARG A 56 8.51 -11.98 2.54
N ALA A 57 9.42 -11.35 1.82
CA ALA A 57 10.10 -10.13 2.28
C ALA A 57 9.11 -8.97 2.46
N ALA A 58 8.16 -8.82 1.52
CA ALA A 58 7.18 -7.75 1.55
C ALA A 58 5.98 -8.03 2.47
N PHE A 59 5.45 -9.23 2.53
CA PHE A 59 4.18 -9.54 3.22
C PHE A 59 4.31 -10.60 4.32
N GLY A 60 5.54 -11.05 4.63
CA GLY A 60 5.77 -12.03 5.67
C GLY A 60 5.18 -13.41 5.32
N LYS A 61 4.24 -13.86 6.12
CA LYS A 61 3.56 -15.16 5.91
C LYS A 61 2.38 -15.09 4.94
N LEU A 62 1.93 -13.89 4.61
CA LEU A 62 0.83 -13.67 3.69
C LEU A 62 1.35 -13.68 2.25
N ASN A 63 0.74 -14.51 1.39
CA ASN A 63 0.95 -14.45 -0.04
C ASN A 63 -0.32 -13.92 -0.72
N PRO A 64 -0.37 -12.65 -1.15
CA PRO A 64 -1.55 -12.10 -1.82
C PRO A 64 -1.93 -12.85 -3.10
N ASN A 65 -0.96 -13.43 -3.82
CA ASN A 65 -1.21 -14.16 -5.07
C ASN A 65 -2.05 -15.42 -4.85
N ASP A 66 -1.96 -16.07 -3.66
CA ASP A 66 -2.80 -17.23 -3.31
C ASP A 66 -4.28 -16.85 -3.21
N HIS A 67 -4.56 -15.57 -3.01
CA HIS A 67 -5.90 -14.98 -2.95
C HIS A 67 -6.31 -14.29 -4.25
N GLY A 68 -5.55 -14.48 -5.35
CA GLY A 68 -5.85 -13.85 -6.64
C GLY A 68 -5.54 -12.36 -6.71
N ILE A 69 -4.70 -11.87 -5.80
CA ILE A 69 -4.27 -10.46 -5.75
C ILE A 69 -2.84 -10.34 -6.24
N LEU A 70 -2.64 -9.55 -7.27
CA LEU A 70 -1.33 -9.21 -7.82
C LEU A 70 -0.83 -7.91 -7.18
N PRO A 71 0.21 -7.94 -6.31
CA PRO A 71 0.83 -6.73 -5.79
C PRO A 71 1.87 -6.21 -6.78
N VAL A 72 1.77 -4.91 -7.07
CA VAL A 72 2.75 -4.18 -7.87
C VAL A 72 3.31 -3.03 -7.04
N LEU A 73 4.59 -3.07 -6.78
CA LEU A 73 5.30 -1.98 -6.12
C LEU A 73 5.56 -0.88 -7.13
N VAL A 74 5.14 0.33 -6.81
CA VAL A 74 5.38 1.54 -7.61
C VAL A 74 6.21 2.51 -6.79
N MET A 75 7.19 3.12 -7.42
CA MET A 75 7.98 4.22 -6.86
C MET A 75 7.90 5.42 -7.81
N VAL A 76 7.68 6.59 -7.24
CA VAL A 76 7.70 7.87 -7.94
C VAL A 76 8.83 8.70 -7.36
N ALA A 77 9.79 9.10 -8.17
CA ALA A 77 10.86 10.03 -7.79
C ALA A 77 10.65 11.37 -8.49
N ASN A 78 10.59 12.43 -7.71
CA ASN A 78 10.35 13.78 -8.20
C ASN A 78 11.66 14.57 -8.20
N LEU A 79 12.35 14.60 -9.32
CA LEU A 79 13.54 15.42 -9.54
C LEU A 79 13.19 16.78 -10.22
N SER A 80 11.90 17.10 -10.33
CA SER A 80 11.46 18.42 -10.78
C SER A 80 11.66 19.46 -9.66
N GLY A 81 11.60 20.72 -10.00
CA GLY A 81 11.64 21.81 -9.02
C GLY A 81 10.29 22.09 -8.33
N GLN A 82 9.26 21.31 -8.63
CA GLN A 82 7.87 21.55 -8.19
C GLN A 82 7.35 20.40 -7.33
N THR A 83 6.44 20.69 -6.40
CA THR A 83 5.71 19.67 -5.67
C THR A 83 4.68 19.03 -6.58
N LEU A 84 4.56 17.69 -6.50
CA LEU A 84 3.56 16.93 -7.25
C LEU A 84 2.36 16.57 -6.35
N ALA A 85 1.17 16.66 -6.90
CA ALA A 85 -0.05 16.12 -6.33
C ALA A 85 -0.26 14.71 -6.88
N LEU A 86 -0.42 13.74 -5.97
CA LEU A 86 -0.59 12.32 -6.24
C LEU A 86 -1.98 11.80 -5.81
N GLY A 87 -2.84 12.69 -5.30
CA GLY A 87 -4.15 12.30 -4.77
C GLY A 87 -5.09 11.68 -5.81
N ASP A 88 -4.93 12.08 -7.08
CA ASP A 88 -5.74 11.62 -8.22
C ASP A 88 -5.05 10.52 -9.04
N LEU A 89 -4.01 9.91 -8.48
CA LEU A 89 -3.25 8.88 -9.17
C LEU A 89 -4.14 7.69 -9.52
N ARG A 90 -4.19 7.35 -10.81
CA ARG A 90 -4.88 6.18 -11.35
C ARG A 90 -3.85 5.21 -11.88
N VAL A 91 -3.94 3.99 -11.42
CA VAL A 91 -3.00 2.93 -11.80
C VAL A 91 -3.79 1.73 -12.30
N GLU A 92 -3.48 1.31 -13.50
CA GLU A 92 -4.11 0.19 -14.18
C GLU A 92 -3.05 -0.82 -14.63
N VAL A 93 -3.41 -2.09 -14.62
CA VAL A 93 -2.67 -3.14 -15.32
C VAL A 93 -3.38 -3.43 -16.64
N ILE A 94 -2.63 -3.31 -17.73
CA ILE A 94 -3.06 -3.70 -19.07
C ILE A 94 -2.51 -5.10 -19.33
N THR A 95 -3.40 -6.06 -19.46
CA THR A 95 -3.03 -7.46 -19.73
C THR A 95 -2.69 -7.67 -21.22
N PRO A 96 -2.01 -8.76 -21.61
CA PRO A 96 -1.68 -9.05 -23.02
C PRO A 96 -2.91 -9.15 -23.93
N ASP A 97 -4.07 -9.55 -23.38
CA ASP A 97 -5.37 -9.57 -24.05
C ASP A 97 -6.10 -8.20 -24.04
N ARG A 98 -5.34 -7.11 -23.73
CA ARG A 98 -5.78 -5.71 -23.74
C ARG A 98 -6.90 -5.37 -22.73
N ARG A 99 -7.12 -6.20 -21.72
CA ARG A 99 -8.02 -5.82 -20.63
C ARG A 99 -7.32 -4.83 -19.71
N ARG A 100 -8.05 -3.84 -19.25
CA ARG A 100 -7.61 -2.86 -18.25
C ARG A 100 -8.20 -3.24 -16.90
N LEU A 101 -7.33 -3.34 -15.92
CA LEU A 101 -7.69 -3.68 -14.54
C LEU A 101 -7.24 -2.54 -13.65
N GLU A 102 -8.20 -1.85 -13.05
CA GLU A 102 -7.91 -0.80 -12.07
C GLU A 102 -7.37 -1.38 -10.77
N ALA A 103 -6.53 -0.62 -10.09
CA ALA A 103 -6.05 -0.98 -8.77
C ALA A 103 -7.21 -1.00 -7.77
N THR A 104 -7.29 -2.08 -6.99
CA THR A 104 -8.25 -2.21 -5.89
C THR A 104 -7.68 -1.51 -4.66
N PRO A 105 -8.43 -0.63 -3.99
CA PRO A 105 -7.99 -0.02 -2.74
C PRO A 105 -7.63 -1.10 -1.70
N ALA A 106 -6.52 -0.92 -1.00
CA ALA A 106 -6.04 -1.89 -0.02
C ALA A 106 -7.09 -2.22 1.06
N ALA A 107 -7.84 -1.20 1.49
CA ALA A 107 -8.91 -1.35 2.48
C ALA A 107 -10.09 -2.23 2.00
N ASP A 108 -10.26 -2.37 0.69
CA ASP A 108 -11.33 -3.16 0.08
C ASP A 108 -10.97 -4.64 -0.10
N LEU A 109 -9.68 -4.96 -0.12
CA LEU A 109 -9.21 -6.34 -0.33
C LEU A 109 -9.73 -7.33 0.71
N ARG A 110 -9.88 -6.88 1.95
CA ARG A 110 -10.47 -7.68 3.05
C ARG A 110 -11.86 -8.22 2.77
N TYR A 111 -12.59 -7.61 1.85
CA TYR A 111 -13.97 -8.00 1.51
C TYR A 111 -14.04 -8.95 0.31
N LEU A 112 -12.93 -9.22 -0.38
CA LEU A 112 -12.90 -10.12 -1.53
C LEU A 112 -13.03 -11.59 -1.14
N SER A 113 -12.50 -11.96 0.03
CA SER A 113 -12.56 -13.34 0.55
C SER A 113 -13.24 -13.42 1.93
N GLY A 114 -13.68 -12.29 2.46
CA GLY A 114 -14.24 -12.13 3.80
C GLY A 114 -15.76 -11.96 3.82
N PRO A 115 -16.33 -11.70 4.99
CA PRO A 115 -17.74 -11.39 5.12
C PRO A 115 -18.08 -10.12 4.33
N PRO A 116 -19.30 -10.05 3.74
CA PRO A 116 -19.73 -8.87 3.00
C PRO A 116 -19.61 -7.60 3.88
N ARG A 117 -19.37 -6.47 3.24
CA ARG A 117 -19.34 -5.16 3.93
C ARG A 117 -20.58 -5.04 4.83
N PRO A 118 -20.42 -4.62 6.09
CA PRO A 118 -21.56 -4.41 6.96
C PRO A 118 -22.49 -3.37 6.32
N ASN A 119 -23.66 -3.76 5.90
CA ASN A 119 -24.71 -2.83 5.54
C ASN A 119 -25.18 -2.16 6.83
N MET A 120 -24.94 -0.89 6.98
CA MET A 120 -25.54 -0.08 8.03
C MET A 120 -27.02 0.11 7.72
N THR A 121 -27.83 -0.91 7.97
CA THR A 121 -29.28 -0.77 7.99
C THR A 121 -29.64 -0.40 9.45
N PRO A 122 -30.17 0.79 9.70
CA PRO A 122 -30.64 1.11 11.03
C PRO A 122 -31.94 0.36 11.30
N GLY A 123 -31.90 -0.61 12.19
CA GLY A 123 -33.10 -1.27 12.71
C GLY A 123 -32.76 -2.08 13.95
N PRO A 124 -33.37 -1.77 15.11
CA PRO A 124 -33.15 -2.55 16.31
C PRO A 124 -33.94 -3.85 16.23
N ILE A 125 -33.23 -4.97 16.13
CA ILE A 125 -33.84 -6.27 16.45
C ILE A 125 -33.39 -6.59 17.89
N PRO A 126 -34.28 -6.51 18.89
CA PRO A 126 -33.96 -6.91 20.25
C PRO A 126 -33.79 -8.42 20.30
N GLY A 127 -32.65 -8.91 20.78
CA GLY A 127 -32.55 -10.26 21.32
C GLY A 127 -31.65 -11.25 20.59
N ARG A 128 -30.93 -10.90 19.54
CA ARG A 128 -29.87 -11.77 19.00
C ARG A 128 -28.57 -10.99 18.85
N THR A 129 -27.65 -11.22 19.81
CA THR A 129 -26.23 -10.88 19.56
C THR A 129 -25.74 -11.80 18.46
N PRO A 130 -25.38 -11.29 17.27
CA PRO A 130 -24.74 -12.12 16.25
C PRO A 130 -23.40 -12.54 16.83
N ARG A 131 -23.20 -13.85 17.04
CA ARG A 131 -21.86 -14.41 17.18
C ARG A 131 -21.18 -14.24 15.82
N LEU A 132 -20.52 -13.13 15.63
CA LEU A 132 -19.59 -12.93 14.53
C LEU A 132 -18.48 -13.98 14.71
N SER A 133 -18.59 -15.06 13.96
CA SER A 133 -17.48 -15.97 13.73
C SER A 133 -16.36 -15.14 13.10
N ARG A 134 -15.37 -14.75 13.90
CA ARG A 134 -14.15 -14.06 13.45
C ARG A 134 -13.29 -15.06 12.68
N ARG A 135 -13.69 -15.42 11.48
CA ARG A 135 -12.75 -15.92 10.50
C ARG A 135 -11.81 -14.75 10.19
N LYS A 136 -10.58 -14.83 10.67
CA LYS A 136 -9.55 -13.83 10.31
C LYS A 136 -9.40 -13.90 8.80
N ASP A 137 -9.84 -12.84 8.13
CA ASP A 137 -9.58 -12.68 6.71
C ASP A 137 -8.07 -12.48 6.53
N PRO A 138 -7.38 -13.33 5.77
CA PRO A 138 -5.94 -13.19 5.53
C PRO A 138 -5.58 -11.84 4.92
N LEU A 139 -6.44 -11.29 4.04
CA LEU A 139 -6.23 -10.01 3.38
C LEU A 139 -6.49 -8.79 4.28
N ALA A 140 -7.06 -8.99 5.48
CA ALA A 140 -7.16 -7.95 6.49
C ALA A 140 -5.84 -7.77 7.30
N ALA A 141 -4.74 -8.37 6.83
CA ALA A 141 -3.44 -8.20 7.44
C ALA A 141 -2.95 -6.76 7.27
N TRP A 142 -2.33 -6.21 8.32
CA TRP A 142 -1.84 -4.83 8.30
C TRP A 142 -0.80 -4.60 7.19
N GLU A 143 -0.08 -5.64 6.77
CA GLU A 143 0.90 -5.59 5.70
C GLU A 143 0.30 -5.14 4.38
N ILE A 144 -0.96 -5.43 4.14
CA ILE A 144 -1.68 -4.99 2.93
C ILE A 144 -1.91 -3.47 2.99
N GLU A 145 -2.59 -2.99 4.03
CA GLU A 145 -2.93 -1.56 4.15
C GLU A 145 -1.70 -0.71 4.47
N GLY A 146 -0.83 -1.17 5.36
CA GLY A 146 0.34 -0.41 5.80
C GLY A 146 1.44 -0.28 4.75
N ARG A 147 1.38 -1.04 3.66
CA ARG A 147 2.34 -0.97 2.54
C ARG A 147 1.72 -0.46 1.25
N ALA A 148 0.44 -0.14 1.26
CA ALA A 148 -0.22 0.47 0.12
C ALA A 148 0.38 1.84 -0.18
N PHE A 149 0.35 2.23 -1.45
CA PHE A 149 0.75 3.58 -1.84
C PHE A 149 -0.20 4.60 -1.22
N SER A 150 0.33 5.48 -0.37
CA SER A 150 -0.47 6.41 0.43
C SER A 150 -0.09 7.88 0.27
N ALA A 151 1.01 8.17 -0.46
CA ALA A 151 1.45 9.54 -0.66
C ALA A 151 0.43 10.32 -1.50
N ARG A 152 0.00 11.48 -1.00
CA ARG A 152 -0.89 12.40 -1.72
C ARG A 152 -0.17 13.59 -2.31
N MET A 153 0.96 13.93 -1.73
CA MET A 153 1.84 15.00 -2.17
C MET A 153 3.28 14.49 -2.17
N LEU A 154 4.05 14.93 -3.13
CA LEU A 154 5.47 14.58 -3.25
C LEU A 154 6.29 15.85 -3.50
N PRO A 155 7.00 16.34 -2.48
CA PRO A 155 7.87 17.49 -2.63
C PRO A 155 8.95 17.30 -3.70
N ALA A 156 9.55 18.40 -4.12
CA ALA A 156 10.70 18.37 -5.01
C ALA A 156 11.87 17.62 -4.34
N GLN A 157 12.60 16.84 -5.13
CA GLN A 157 13.78 16.05 -4.71
C GLN A 157 13.44 14.88 -3.75
N GLU A 158 12.16 14.53 -3.62
CA GLU A 158 11.73 13.40 -2.81
C GLU A 158 11.22 12.23 -3.65
N SER A 159 11.04 11.08 -3.00
CA SER A 159 10.45 9.89 -3.60
C SER A 159 9.39 9.28 -2.67
N ALA A 160 8.36 8.72 -3.28
CA ALA A 160 7.33 7.95 -2.59
C ALA A 160 7.21 6.58 -3.22
N SER A 161 6.91 5.57 -2.41
CA SER A 161 6.70 4.20 -2.88
C SER A 161 5.60 3.50 -2.11
N GLY A 162 4.99 2.51 -2.74
CA GLY A 162 3.97 1.68 -2.11
C GLY A 162 3.38 0.70 -3.11
N PHE A 163 2.56 -0.21 -2.59
CA PHE A 163 1.92 -1.22 -3.41
C PHE A 163 0.56 -0.76 -3.93
N PHE A 164 0.31 -1.09 -5.18
CA PHE A 164 -1.01 -1.16 -5.78
C PHE A 164 -1.41 -2.62 -5.94
N TYR A 165 -2.66 -2.92 -5.74
CA TYR A 165 -3.19 -4.29 -5.72
C TYR A 165 -4.21 -4.47 -6.84
N PHE A 166 -4.06 -5.57 -7.59
CA PHE A 166 -4.95 -5.88 -8.71
C PHE A 166 -5.59 -7.25 -8.52
N GLN A 167 -6.88 -7.37 -8.80
CA GLN A 167 -7.59 -8.65 -8.80
C GLN A 167 -7.25 -9.42 -10.08
N ALA A 168 -6.05 -9.92 -10.15
CA ALA A 168 -5.51 -10.62 -11.32
C ALA A 168 -4.42 -11.60 -10.92
N ARG A 169 -4.14 -12.52 -11.82
CA ARG A 169 -2.88 -13.27 -11.83
C ARG A 169 -1.93 -12.62 -12.81
N TYR A 170 -0.65 -12.62 -12.47
CA TYR A 170 0.38 -12.10 -13.37
C TYR A 170 0.38 -12.89 -14.70
N ARG A 171 0.53 -12.16 -15.79
CA ARG A 171 0.77 -12.70 -17.13
C ARG A 171 1.92 -11.94 -17.76
N GLY A 172 2.92 -12.65 -18.28
CA GLY A 172 4.03 -12.06 -19.02
C GLY A 172 3.52 -11.17 -20.16
N GLY A 173 4.17 -10.02 -20.39
CA GLY A 173 3.74 -9.02 -21.37
C GLY A 173 2.65 -8.06 -20.87
N SER A 174 2.26 -8.13 -19.59
CA SER A 174 1.41 -7.11 -18.96
C SER A 174 2.17 -5.79 -18.81
N ARG A 175 1.43 -4.67 -18.78
CA ARG A 175 1.98 -3.33 -18.61
C ARG A 175 1.27 -2.59 -17.49
N LEU A 176 1.99 -1.76 -16.78
CA LEU A 176 1.43 -0.80 -15.84
C LEU A 176 1.16 0.51 -16.57
N TYR A 177 -0.04 1.03 -16.45
CA TYR A 177 -0.43 2.34 -16.96
C TYR A 177 -0.78 3.25 -15.79
N LEU A 178 -0.19 4.44 -15.74
CA LEU A 178 -0.31 5.36 -14.63
C LEU A 178 -0.59 6.78 -15.16
N THR A 179 -1.63 7.41 -14.60
CA THR A 179 -2.06 8.79 -14.93
C THR A 179 -2.44 9.54 -13.65
N GLY A 180 -2.78 10.82 -13.78
CA GLY A 180 -3.26 11.61 -12.66
C GLY A 180 -2.15 12.24 -11.81
N LEU A 181 -0.89 12.18 -12.25
CA LEU A 181 0.20 12.97 -11.67
C LEU A 181 0.03 14.43 -12.10
N ARG A 182 0.00 15.35 -11.14
CA ARG A 182 -0.17 16.79 -11.44
C ARG A 182 0.86 17.62 -10.71
N GLU A 183 1.23 18.75 -11.29
CA GLU A 183 1.92 19.80 -10.54
C GLU A 183 0.96 20.40 -9.51
N ALA A 184 1.36 20.44 -8.25
CA ALA A 184 0.47 20.92 -7.17
C ALA A 184 0.13 22.41 -7.29
N ALA A 185 1.05 23.23 -7.82
CA ALA A 185 0.87 24.67 -7.93
C ALA A 185 -0.07 25.06 -9.08
N THR A 186 0.03 24.38 -10.22
CA THR A 186 -0.67 24.74 -11.46
C THR A 186 -1.88 23.86 -11.73
N GLY A 187 -1.91 22.67 -11.12
CA GLY A 187 -2.88 21.63 -11.45
C GLY A 187 -2.62 20.96 -12.81
N GLN A 188 -1.55 21.34 -13.50
CA GLN A 188 -1.20 20.77 -14.80
C GLN A 188 -0.90 19.29 -14.65
N GLU A 189 -1.61 18.46 -15.42
CA GLU A 189 -1.38 17.01 -15.44
C GLU A 189 -0.11 16.71 -16.25
N LEU A 190 0.73 15.83 -15.66
CA LEU A 190 1.88 15.29 -16.37
C LEU A 190 1.40 14.21 -17.35
N PHE A 191 2.28 13.88 -18.31
CA PHE A 191 2.00 12.80 -19.25
C PHE A 191 1.80 11.46 -18.50
N TYR A 192 1.12 10.54 -19.17
CA TYR A 192 0.99 9.17 -18.67
C TYR A 192 2.35 8.44 -18.64
N PHE A 193 2.40 7.42 -17.80
CA PHE A 193 3.52 6.48 -17.73
C PHE A 193 3.02 5.09 -18.10
N GLU A 194 3.77 4.40 -18.93
CA GLU A 194 3.47 3.04 -19.36
C GLU A 194 4.73 2.18 -19.23
N LEU A 195 4.73 1.28 -18.26
CA LEU A 195 5.89 0.46 -17.91
C LEU A 195 5.60 -1.02 -18.16
N PRO A 196 6.52 -1.77 -18.79
CA PRO A 196 6.39 -3.22 -18.86
C PRO A 196 6.45 -3.81 -17.43
N LEU A 197 5.61 -4.79 -17.16
CA LEU A 197 5.68 -5.59 -15.93
C LEU A 197 6.42 -6.87 -16.26
N GLU A 198 7.67 -6.97 -15.80
CA GLU A 198 8.51 -8.13 -15.98
C GLU A 198 8.76 -8.83 -14.65
N ASP A 199 8.74 -10.17 -14.68
CA ASP A 199 9.12 -11.04 -13.59
C ASP A 199 10.63 -11.31 -13.70
N GLN A 200 11.43 -10.58 -12.93
CA GLN A 200 12.90 -10.77 -12.85
C GLN A 200 13.31 -11.61 -11.68
#